data_bf0a1e1d64d8b8b640b2aef08af4bbbc
#
_entry.id   bf0a1e1d64d8b8b640b2aef08af4bbbc
#
_cell.length_a   1.000
_cell.length_b   1.000
_cell.length_c   1.000
_cell.angle_alpha   90.00
_cell.angle_beta   90.00
_cell.angle_gamma   90.00
#
_symmetry.space_group_name_H-M   'P 1'
#
loop_
_entity.id
_entity.type
_entity.pdbx_description
1 polymer ?
#
loop_
_entity_poly.entity_id
_entity_poly.type
_entity_poly.pdbx_seq_one_letter_code
_entity_poly.pdbx_strand_id
1 'polypeptide(L)'
;MRRYKAQPVRESFVIGNQPAQYVPDVEVELVDGSRVWVEIKPAQHCKNHATAARLSAARAHFAADGRRFEVVTDEVIWAEPRCKSVLEILYHRRGTFVGTPPLPDLLSRIKADKPQTIADLCLVAGEAQAWRLLGLGLIGVDLEKSLSSQSSIYLDGGHRHADFFA
;
A
#
# COMPACT_ATOMS: atom_id res chain seq x y z
N MET A 1 -5.57 -0.42 3.08
CA MET A 1 -5.35 0.99 3.50
C MET A 1 -6.57 1.80 3.11
N ARG A 2 -7.14 2.56 4.04
CA ARG A 2 -8.33 3.41 3.82
C ARG A 2 -7.91 4.84 3.45
N ARG A 3 -6.96 5.39 4.19
CA ARG A 3 -6.37 6.71 3.92
C ARG A 3 -4.99 6.83 4.54
N TYR A 4 -4.25 7.83 4.14
CA TYR A 4 -2.98 8.19 4.76
C TYR A 4 -2.84 9.70 4.91
N LYS A 5 -1.99 10.13 5.83
CA LYS A 5 -1.61 11.52 6.06
C LYS A 5 -0.09 11.60 6.21
N ALA A 6 0.56 12.41 5.39
CA ALA A 6 1.99 12.67 5.52
C ALA A 6 2.25 13.62 6.69
N GLN A 7 3.34 13.39 7.43
CA GLN A 7 3.78 14.18 8.57
C GLN A 7 2.63 14.55 9.53
N PRO A 8 1.92 13.55 10.08
CA PRO A 8 0.60 13.72 10.70
C PRO A 8 0.63 14.54 11.98
N VAL A 9 1.68 14.42 12.78
CA VAL A 9 1.78 14.98 14.12
C VAL A 9 3.24 15.24 14.47
N ARG A 10 3.47 16.27 15.31
CA ARG A 10 4.76 16.52 15.94
C ARG A 10 4.68 16.07 17.38
N GLU A 11 5.50 15.10 17.74
CA GLU A 11 5.61 14.54 19.09
C GLU A 11 6.85 15.08 19.80
N SER A 12 6.77 15.16 21.13
CA SER A 12 7.90 15.56 21.98
C SER A 12 8.11 14.49 23.03
N PHE A 13 9.29 13.93 23.10
CA PHE A 13 9.69 12.93 24.09
C PHE A 13 11.16 13.04 24.45
N VAL A 14 11.66 12.16 25.31
CA VAL A 14 13.05 12.21 25.77
C VAL A 14 13.82 11.03 25.17
N ILE A 15 15.02 11.29 24.64
CA ILE A 15 15.99 10.28 24.20
C ILE A 15 17.18 10.36 25.15
N GLY A 16 17.38 9.31 25.97
CA GLY A 16 18.30 9.41 27.11
C GLY A 16 17.82 10.52 28.07
N ASN A 17 18.61 11.57 28.24
CA ASN A 17 18.25 12.72 29.08
C ASN A 17 17.99 14.00 28.26
N GLN A 18 17.85 13.90 26.93
CA GLN A 18 17.68 15.05 26.06
C GLN A 18 16.25 15.11 25.49
N PRO A 19 15.60 16.29 25.55
CA PRO A 19 14.33 16.48 24.87
C PRO A 19 14.52 16.37 23.34
N ALA A 20 13.60 15.68 22.69
CA ALA A 20 13.63 15.48 21.24
C ALA A 20 12.25 15.73 20.66
N GLN A 21 12.23 16.29 19.45
CA GLN A 21 11.03 16.37 18.62
C GLN A 21 11.07 15.30 17.53
N TYR A 22 9.91 14.75 17.23
CA TYR A 22 9.74 13.69 16.28
C TYR A 22 8.49 13.90 15.43
N VAL A 23 8.62 13.67 14.14
CA VAL A 23 7.50 13.71 13.19
C VAL A 23 7.59 12.42 12.39
N PRO A 24 6.64 11.48 12.56
CA PRO A 24 6.56 10.30 11.69
C PRO A 24 6.33 10.72 10.24
N ASP A 25 6.85 9.96 9.29
CA ASP A 25 6.66 10.27 7.87
C ASP A 25 5.21 10.16 7.43
N VAL A 26 4.49 9.13 7.91
CA VAL A 26 3.11 8.85 7.49
C VAL A 26 2.28 8.28 8.64
N GLU A 27 1.01 8.68 8.72
CA GLU A 27 -0.05 7.98 9.45
C GLU A 27 -0.92 7.24 8.42
N VAL A 28 -1.11 5.95 8.62
CA VAL A 28 -1.94 5.08 7.78
C VAL A 28 -3.16 4.63 8.58
N GLU A 29 -4.35 4.82 8.04
CA GLU A 29 -5.59 4.21 8.55
C GLU A 29 -5.87 2.94 7.74
N LEU A 30 -5.93 1.81 8.43
CA LEU A 30 -6.23 0.52 7.84
C LEU A 30 -7.73 0.34 7.60
N VAL A 31 -8.11 -0.73 6.90
CA VAL A 31 -9.51 -0.99 6.53
C VAL A 31 -10.39 -1.25 7.76
N ASP A 32 -9.82 -1.86 8.80
CA ASP A 32 -10.46 -2.12 10.09
C ASP A 32 -10.59 -0.86 11.00
N GLY A 33 -10.08 0.28 10.53
CA GLY A 33 -10.09 1.55 11.26
C GLY A 33 -8.91 1.75 12.20
N SER A 34 -8.05 0.76 12.37
CA SER A 34 -6.81 0.91 13.16
C SER A 34 -5.84 1.88 12.48
N ARG A 35 -4.94 2.47 13.25
CA ARG A 35 -3.94 3.43 12.75
C ARG A 35 -2.54 2.96 13.06
N VAL A 36 -1.66 3.19 12.09
CA VAL A 36 -0.23 2.89 12.20
C VAL A 36 0.56 4.15 11.84
N TRP A 37 1.47 4.57 12.71
CA TRP A 37 2.43 5.63 12.45
C TRP A 37 3.68 5.01 11.86
N VAL A 38 4.08 5.47 10.69
CA VAL A 38 5.16 4.86 9.90
C VAL A 38 6.31 5.84 9.75
N GLU A 39 7.50 5.35 10.03
CA GLU A 39 8.77 5.99 9.66
C GLU A 39 9.37 5.22 8.48
N ILE A 40 9.80 5.93 7.45
CA ILE A 40 10.47 5.35 6.28
C ILE A 40 11.97 5.62 6.41
N LYS A 41 12.77 4.55 6.49
CA LYS A 41 14.20 4.70 6.74
C LYS A 41 15.01 3.65 5.97
N PRO A 42 16.08 4.02 5.25
CA PRO A 42 16.98 3.02 4.68
C PRO A 42 17.51 2.06 5.74
N ALA A 43 17.50 0.76 5.45
CA ALA A 43 17.89 -0.29 6.40
C ALA A 43 19.30 -0.06 6.96
N GLN A 44 20.24 0.40 6.12
CA GLN A 44 21.59 0.75 6.56
C GLN A 44 21.61 1.87 7.62
N HIS A 45 20.69 2.83 7.56
CA HIS A 45 20.61 3.90 8.55
C HIS A 45 20.03 3.41 9.88
N CYS A 46 19.20 2.40 9.86
CA CYS A 46 18.66 1.77 11.08
C CYS A 46 19.77 1.11 11.92
N LYS A 47 20.90 0.74 11.31
CA LYS A 47 22.08 0.15 11.99
C LYS A 47 22.93 1.19 12.73
N ASN A 48 22.76 2.47 12.47
CA ASN A 48 23.44 3.54 13.19
C ASN A 48 22.91 3.64 14.62
N HIS A 49 23.79 3.67 15.61
CA HIS A 49 23.43 3.67 17.03
C HIS A 49 22.51 4.83 17.42
N ALA A 50 22.78 6.04 16.96
CA ALA A 50 21.96 7.21 17.26
C ALA A 50 20.56 7.09 16.63
N THR A 51 20.48 6.61 15.38
CA THR A 51 19.22 6.37 14.68
C THR A 51 18.42 5.27 15.37
N ALA A 52 19.06 4.16 15.71
CA ALA A 52 18.42 3.03 16.41
C ALA A 52 17.86 3.47 17.77
N ALA A 53 18.62 4.23 18.55
CA ALA A 53 18.17 4.79 19.84
C ALA A 53 16.95 5.70 19.66
N ARG A 54 16.96 6.57 18.63
CA ARG A 54 15.84 7.47 18.31
C ARG A 54 14.58 6.70 17.91
N LEU A 55 14.71 5.69 17.04
CA LEU A 55 13.58 4.84 16.62
C LEU A 55 13.02 4.02 17.78
N SER A 56 13.88 3.50 18.66
CA SER A 56 13.47 2.78 19.86
C SER A 56 12.69 3.68 20.81
N ALA A 57 13.18 4.91 21.05
CA ALA A 57 12.48 5.88 21.89
C ALA A 57 11.13 6.28 21.29
N ALA A 58 11.05 6.50 19.97
CA ALA A 58 9.81 6.77 19.27
C ALA A 58 8.81 5.61 19.44
N ARG A 59 9.25 4.38 19.21
CA ARG A 59 8.40 3.18 19.39
C ARG A 59 7.86 3.08 20.82
N ALA A 60 8.69 3.29 21.83
CA ALA A 60 8.28 3.27 23.23
C ALA A 60 7.27 4.39 23.53
N HIS A 61 7.48 5.60 23.00
CA HIS A 61 6.57 6.74 23.19
C HIS A 61 5.19 6.44 22.59
N PHE A 62 5.12 5.99 21.32
CA PHE A 62 3.84 5.65 20.70
C PHE A 62 3.14 4.48 21.40
N ALA A 63 3.90 3.45 21.80
CA ALA A 63 3.36 2.30 22.53
C ALA A 63 2.77 2.67 23.89
N ALA A 64 3.35 3.64 24.62
CA ALA A 64 2.83 4.13 25.89
C ALA A 64 1.41 4.70 25.77
N ASP A 65 1.06 5.26 24.60
CA ASP A 65 -0.27 5.78 24.28
C ASP A 65 -1.16 4.73 23.56
N GLY A 66 -0.74 3.47 23.50
CA GLY A 66 -1.45 2.43 22.75
C GLY A 66 -1.44 2.61 21.24
N ARG A 67 -0.55 3.44 20.72
CA ARG A 67 -0.40 3.73 19.28
C ARG A 67 0.63 2.79 18.66
N ARG A 68 0.30 2.24 17.50
CA ARG A 68 1.20 1.38 16.74
C ARG A 68 2.18 2.21 15.92
N PHE A 69 3.48 1.98 16.10
CA PHE A 69 4.56 2.64 15.35
C PHE A 69 5.44 1.60 14.66
N GLU A 70 5.63 1.77 13.35
CA GLU A 70 6.41 0.85 12.53
C GLU A 70 7.49 1.58 11.72
N VAL A 71 8.61 0.90 11.50
CA VAL A 71 9.67 1.38 10.64
C VAL A 71 9.67 0.53 9.36
N VAL A 72 9.42 1.17 8.23
CA VAL A 72 9.43 0.54 6.92
C VAL A 72 10.75 0.88 6.22
N THR A 73 11.49 -0.15 5.82
CA THR A 73 12.78 0.03 5.17
C THR A 73 12.68 -0.11 3.65
N ASP A 74 13.72 0.36 2.97
CA ASP A 74 13.91 0.14 1.53
C ASP A 74 13.88 -1.35 1.15
N GLU A 75 14.40 -2.25 1.99
CA GLU A 75 14.33 -3.69 1.78
C GLU A 75 12.88 -4.19 1.68
N VAL A 76 11.98 -3.64 2.49
CA VAL A 76 10.55 -3.97 2.45
C VAL A 76 9.86 -3.32 1.24
N ILE A 77 10.19 -2.05 0.95
CA ILE A 77 9.58 -1.29 -0.16
C ILE A 77 9.96 -1.90 -1.51
N TRP A 78 11.24 -2.28 -1.69
CA TRP A 78 11.77 -2.81 -2.94
C TRP A 78 11.69 -4.34 -3.04
N ALA A 79 11.01 -5.01 -2.10
CA ALA A 79 10.85 -6.46 -2.15
C ALA A 79 10.12 -6.93 -3.43
N GLU A 80 10.78 -7.79 -4.19
CA GLU A 80 10.21 -8.40 -5.38
C GLU A 80 9.45 -9.71 -5.03
N PRO A 81 8.40 -10.04 -5.78
CA PRO A 81 7.87 -9.38 -6.99
C PRO A 81 6.93 -8.20 -6.70
N ARG A 82 6.61 -7.92 -5.44
CA ARG A 82 5.62 -6.93 -5.03
C ARG A 82 5.91 -5.52 -5.56
N CYS A 83 7.16 -5.05 -5.45
CA CYS A 83 7.52 -3.72 -5.92
C CYS A 83 7.21 -3.56 -7.41
N LYS A 84 7.63 -4.50 -8.25
CA LYS A 84 7.36 -4.49 -9.69
C LYS A 84 5.86 -4.53 -9.97
N SER A 85 5.12 -5.40 -9.31
CA SER A 85 3.66 -5.52 -9.48
C SER A 85 2.92 -4.24 -9.10
N VAL A 86 3.32 -3.59 -8.01
CA VAL A 86 2.77 -2.29 -7.59
C VAL A 86 3.07 -1.20 -8.60
N LEU A 87 4.32 -1.10 -9.11
CA LEU A 87 4.70 -0.09 -10.10
C LEU A 87 3.94 -0.27 -11.41
N GLU A 88 3.74 -1.51 -11.88
CA GLU A 88 2.93 -1.84 -13.05
C GLU A 88 1.49 -1.35 -12.88
N ILE A 89 0.86 -1.69 -11.78
CA ILE A 89 -0.52 -1.26 -11.47
C ILE A 89 -0.63 0.27 -11.37
N LEU A 90 0.30 0.92 -10.68
CA LEU A 90 0.30 2.37 -10.51
C LEU A 90 0.51 3.13 -11.82
N TYR A 91 1.27 2.58 -12.75
CA TYR A 91 1.45 3.15 -14.08
C TYR A 91 0.10 3.32 -14.80
N HIS A 92 -0.77 2.31 -14.72
CA HIS A 92 -2.08 2.31 -15.36
C HIS A 92 -3.17 3.10 -14.61
N ARG A 93 -2.91 3.52 -13.36
CA ARG A 93 -3.88 4.29 -12.57
C ARG A 93 -4.25 5.63 -13.19
N ARG A 94 -3.34 6.27 -13.91
CA ARG A 94 -3.47 7.63 -14.44
C ARG A 94 -4.23 7.74 -15.77
N GLY A 95 -4.56 6.63 -16.41
CA GLY A 95 -5.30 6.62 -17.68
C GLY A 95 -6.70 7.24 -17.56
N THR A 96 -7.33 7.56 -18.68
CA THR A 96 -8.71 8.04 -18.75
C THR A 96 -9.62 6.97 -19.35
N PHE A 97 -10.89 6.97 -18.99
CA PHE A 97 -11.90 6.07 -19.59
C PHE A 97 -12.53 6.67 -20.84
N VAL A 98 -11.72 7.25 -21.74
CA VAL A 98 -12.24 7.86 -22.98
C VAL A 98 -12.79 6.78 -23.92
N GLY A 99 -14.01 6.99 -24.41
CA GLY A 99 -14.64 6.10 -25.40
C GLY A 99 -15.12 4.76 -24.85
N THR A 100 -15.21 4.58 -23.53
CA THR A 100 -15.65 3.36 -22.90
C THR A 100 -17.09 3.46 -22.36
N PRO A 101 -17.78 2.31 -22.16
CA PRO A 101 -19.07 2.34 -21.45
C PRO A 101 -18.89 2.98 -20.07
N PRO A 102 -19.97 3.56 -19.51
CA PRO A 102 -19.97 4.07 -18.14
C PRO A 102 -19.44 3.00 -17.17
N LEU A 103 -18.65 3.44 -16.18
CA LEU A 103 -18.02 2.52 -15.21
C LEU A 103 -19.02 1.55 -14.54
N PRO A 104 -20.24 1.97 -14.16
CA PRO A 104 -21.24 1.05 -13.62
C PRO A 104 -21.62 -0.09 -14.58
N ASP A 105 -21.77 0.22 -15.88
CA ASP A 105 -22.14 -0.76 -16.90
C ASP A 105 -21.01 -1.76 -17.13
N LEU A 106 -19.76 -1.26 -17.15
CA LEU A 106 -18.57 -2.10 -17.25
C LEU A 106 -18.45 -3.05 -16.05
N LEU A 107 -18.64 -2.56 -14.83
CA LEU A 107 -18.62 -3.38 -13.62
C LEU A 107 -19.75 -4.41 -13.60
N SER A 108 -20.93 -4.05 -14.12
CA SER A 108 -22.09 -4.98 -14.25
C SER A 108 -21.77 -6.10 -15.23
N ARG A 109 -21.15 -5.81 -16.37
CA ARG A 109 -20.68 -6.84 -17.33
C ARG A 109 -19.64 -7.76 -16.69
N ILE A 110 -18.63 -7.20 -16.03
CA ILE A 110 -17.59 -7.99 -15.34
C ILE A 110 -18.22 -8.94 -14.30
N LYS A 111 -19.21 -8.47 -13.54
CA LYS A 111 -19.93 -9.31 -12.58
C LYS A 111 -20.73 -10.44 -13.24
N ALA A 112 -21.30 -10.19 -14.43
CA ALA A 112 -22.04 -11.20 -15.18
C ALA A 112 -21.10 -12.25 -15.80
N ASP A 113 -20.01 -11.81 -16.43
CA ASP A 113 -19.09 -12.68 -17.17
C ASP A 113 -18.09 -13.41 -16.26
N LYS A 114 -17.88 -12.91 -15.01
CA LYS A 114 -17.03 -13.52 -13.97
C LYS A 114 -15.63 -13.92 -14.46
N PRO A 115 -14.86 -12.99 -15.07
CA PRO A 115 -13.50 -13.29 -15.50
C PRO A 115 -12.66 -13.78 -14.30
N GLN A 116 -11.75 -14.72 -14.54
CA GLN A 116 -10.91 -15.33 -13.51
C GLN A 116 -9.47 -14.87 -13.57
N THR A 117 -9.02 -14.43 -14.74
CA THR A 117 -7.64 -13.99 -14.99
C THR A 117 -7.59 -12.58 -15.57
N ILE A 118 -6.39 -11.99 -15.58
CA ILE A 118 -6.16 -10.69 -16.28
C ILE A 118 -6.51 -10.83 -17.77
N ALA A 119 -6.18 -11.96 -18.41
CA ALA A 119 -6.53 -12.19 -19.82
C ALA A 119 -8.05 -12.17 -20.03
N ASP A 120 -8.81 -12.87 -19.20
CA ASP A 120 -10.28 -12.88 -19.28
C ASP A 120 -10.84 -11.47 -19.05
N LEU A 121 -10.29 -10.74 -18.08
CA LEU A 121 -10.69 -9.36 -17.82
C LEU A 121 -10.44 -8.45 -19.03
N CYS A 122 -9.30 -8.64 -19.72
CA CYS A 122 -8.99 -7.92 -20.94
C CYS A 122 -9.99 -8.23 -22.08
N LEU A 123 -10.46 -9.47 -22.19
CA LEU A 123 -11.49 -9.84 -23.16
C LEU A 123 -12.84 -9.16 -22.87
N VAL A 124 -13.22 -9.04 -21.61
CA VAL A 124 -14.50 -8.41 -21.20
C VAL A 124 -14.43 -6.90 -21.27
N ALA A 125 -13.35 -6.29 -20.77
CA ALA A 125 -13.25 -4.85 -20.54
C ALA A 125 -12.43 -4.11 -21.62
N GLY A 126 -11.62 -4.83 -22.39
CA GLY A 126 -10.52 -4.27 -23.18
C GLY A 126 -9.27 -4.04 -22.31
N GLU A 127 -8.08 -4.19 -22.89
CA GLU A 127 -6.81 -4.20 -22.16
C GLU A 127 -6.60 -2.92 -21.33
N ALA A 128 -6.75 -1.73 -21.92
CA ALA A 128 -6.54 -0.47 -21.22
C ALA A 128 -7.47 -0.31 -20.01
N GLN A 129 -8.72 -0.78 -20.13
CA GLN A 129 -9.70 -0.68 -19.05
C GLN A 129 -9.44 -1.72 -17.96
N ALA A 130 -9.05 -2.94 -18.33
CA ALA A 130 -8.67 -3.99 -17.40
C ALA A 130 -7.54 -3.49 -16.47
N TRP A 131 -6.46 -3.00 -17.04
CA TRP A 131 -5.34 -2.45 -16.28
C TRP A 131 -5.73 -1.25 -15.43
N ARG A 132 -6.61 -0.39 -15.94
CA ARG A 132 -7.09 0.75 -15.16
C ARG A 132 -7.95 0.32 -13.97
N LEU A 133 -8.82 -0.68 -14.13
CA LEU A 133 -9.60 -1.24 -13.03
C LEU A 133 -8.69 -1.80 -11.92
N LEU A 134 -7.61 -2.47 -12.31
CA LEU A 134 -6.55 -2.91 -11.39
C LEU A 134 -5.88 -1.69 -10.74
N GLY A 135 -5.47 -0.69 -11.52
CA GLY A 135 -4.84 0.54 -11.01
C GLY A 135 -5.68 1.30 -10.00
N LEU A 136 -7.00 1.25 -10.13
CA LEU A 136 -7.95 1.85 -9.18
C LEU A 136 -8.30 0.93 -7.99
N GLY A 137 -7.83 -0.33 -8.00
CA GLY A 137 -8.16 -1.32 -6.98
C GLY A 137 -9.62 -1.78 -7.01
N LEU A 138 -10.34 -1.52 -8.11
CA LEU A 138 -11.73 -1.99 -8.31
C LEU A 138 -11.78 -3.48 -8.61
N ILE A 139 -10.72 -4.00 -9.21
CA ILE A 139 -10.41 -5.43 -9.37
C ILE A 139 -9.07 -5.67 -8.70
N GLY A 140 -8.95 -6.72 -7.91
CA GLY A 140 -7.74 -7.05 -7.17
C GLY A 140 -6.88 -8.09 -7.86
N VAL A 141 -5.61 -8.15 -7.51
CA VAL A 141 -4.64 -9.22 -7.83
C VAL A 141 -3.80 -9.53 -6.59
N ASP A 142 -3.07 -10.63 -6.64
CA ASP A 142 -2.08 -11.00 -5.63
C ASP A 142 -0.74 -10.31 -5.96
N LEU A 143 -0.33 -9.35 -5.13
CA LEU A 143 0.90 -8.58 -5.31
C LEU A 143 2.16 -9.34 -4.91
N GLU A 144 2.02 -10.44 -4.17
CA GLU A 144 3.16 -11.30 -3.79
C GLU A 144 3.58 -12.24 -4.93
N LYS A 145 2.92 -12.12 -6.08
CA LYS A 145 3.23 -12.85 -7.31
C LYS A 145 3.53 -11.91 -8.45
N SER A 146 4.42 -12.33 -9.35
CA SER A 146 4.64 -11.60 -10.60
C SER A 146 3.36 -11.57 -11.43
N LEU A 147 2.98 -10.39 -11.91
CA LEU A 147 1.79 -10.23 -12.74
C LEU A 147 2.05 -10.78 -14.16
N SER A 148 1.05 -11.46 -14.68
CA SER A 148 0.98 -11.95 -16.04
C SER A 148 -0.47 -11.99 -16.51
N SER A 149 -0.69 -12.26 -17.80
CA SER A 149 -2.04 -12.45 -18.34
C SER A 149 -2.83 -13.57 -17.63
N GLN A 150 -2.12 -14.56 -17.06
CA GLN A 150 -2.70 -15.71 -16.35
C GLN A 150 -2.88 -15.46 -14.84
N SER A 151 -2.49 -14.30 -14.33
CA SER A 151 -2.69 -13.97 -12.91
C SER A 151 -4.17 -13.94 -12.56
N SER A 152 -4.54 -14.63 -11.48
CA SER A 152 -5.90 -14.63 -10.95
C SER A 152 -6.31 -13.24 -10.47
N ILE A 153 -7.58 -12.90 -10.64
CA ILE A 153 -8.15 -11.63 -10.22
C ILE A 153 -9.20 -11.81 -9.13
N TYR A 154 -9.47 -10.74 -8.39
CA TYR A 154 -10.47 -10.70 -7.32
C TYR A 154 -11.52 -9.64 -7.64
N LEU A 155 -12.75 -10.06 -7.90
CA LEU A 155 -13.85 -9.18 -8.35
C LEU A 155 -14.43 -8.31 -7.23
N ASP A 156 -14.13 -8.63 -5.97
CA ASP A 156 -14.49 -7.85 -4.79
C ASP A 156 -13.59 -6.61 -4.56
N GLY A 157 -12.60 -6.44 -5.44
CA GLY A 157 -11.65 -5.36 -5.37
C GLY A 157 -10.55 -5.54 -4.30
N GLY A 158 -9.64 -4.57 -4.27
CA GLY A 158 -8.49 -4.58 -3.37
C GLY A 158 -7.45 -5.66 -3.74
N HIS A 159 -6.20 -5.25 -3.74
CA HIS A 159 -5.10 -6.21 -3.98
C HIS A 159 -4.84 -7.05 -2.75
N ARG A 160 -4.39 -8.29 -2.95
CA ARG A 160 -3.92 -9.18 -1.89
C ARG A 160 -2.40 -9.00 -1.76
N HIS A 161 -1.91 -8.91 -0.55
CA HIS A 161 -0.49 -8.80 -0.22
C HIS A 161 -0.28 -9.27 1.21
N ALA A 162 0.96 -9.62 1.56
CA ALA A 162 1.34 -9.86 2.95
C ALA A 162 1.11 -8.59 3.79
N ASP A 163 0.80 -8.78 5.06
CA ASP A 163 0.65 -7.64 5.97
C ASP A 163 2.02 -6.96 6.15
N PHE A 164 2.11 -5.71 5.75
CA PHE A 164 3.30 -4.89 5.95
C PHE A 164 3.61 -4.62 7.43
N PHE A 165 2.61 -4.80 8.25
CA PHE A 165 2.64 -4.41 9.66
C PHE A 165 2.40 -5.60 10.58
N ALA A 166 2.53 -6.85 10.05
CA ALA A 166 2.39 -8.06 10.84
C ALA A 166 3.61 -8.32 11.72
#